data_a3cc63e062c2d571d77d29388fbe70b5
#
_entry.id   a3cc63e062c2d571d77d29388fbe70b5
#
_cell.length_a   1.000
_cell.length_b   1.000
_cell.length_c   1.000
_cell.angle_alpha   90.00
_cell.angle_beta   90.00
_cell.angle_gamma   90.00
#
_symmetry.space_group_name_H-M   'P 1'
#
loop_
_entity.id
_entity.type
_entity.pdbx_description
1 polymer ?
#
loop_
_entity_poly.entity_id
_entity_poly.type
_entity_poly.pdbx_seq_one_letter_code
_entity_poly.pdbx_strand_id
1 'polypeptide(L)'
;MPRLFGTDGVRGLANGSLTADLALGLAQSAAAVLTQGRSAEARRAAGKRPVAIVARDPRVSGEFISAAVAAGLASSGIDVLDAGVIPTPAAAFLIADIDADFGVMVSASHNPAPDNGIKIFARGGTKLPDEVEDRIEEHLGLEKLAPTGAAVGRIRRFADAEDRYVVHLLASLPHRLDGIHVVLDCAHGAAAGVSPEVFTDAGARVTVIGDSPDGMNINDGVGSTHLDNLSRAVLEAGADVGIAHDGDADRCLAIDANGKIVDGDQIMAILALGMKDRGKLRDNTLVATVMSNLGLKLAMREAGIRVVETAVGDRYVLEEMNEHDFSIGGEQSGHVIMREFATTGDGILTGLHLLSEMARQHKSLAELALAMTVYPQFMVNVKDVDHHAVHTDEVLKAAVEAAEATLGDTGRVLLRPSGTEPLVRVMVEAADQQTAERLAHELADVVQERLAL
;
A
#
# COMPACT_ATOMS: atom_id res chain seq x y z
N MET A 1 -20.53 -18.52 -3.86
CA MET A 1 -20.50 -17.38 -2.91
C MET A 1 -19.61 -16.32 -3.54
N PRO A 2 -19.83 -15.04 -3.29
CA PRO A 2 -18.86 -14.05 -3.74
C PRO A 2 -17.48 -14.35 -3.11
N ARG A 3 -16.40 -14.06 -3.81
CA ARG A 3 -15.02 -14.26 -3.35
C ARG A 3 -14.78 -13.49 -2.05
N LEU A 4 -14.16 -14.12 -1.05
CA LEU A 4 -13.86 -13.49 0.24
C LEU A 4 -12.64 -12.58 0.14
N PHE A 5 -11.57 -13.06 -0.54
CA PHE A 5 -10.39 -12.25 -0.78
C PHE A 5 -10.67 -11.15 -1.81
N GLY A 6 -10.47 -9.90 -1.39
CA GLY A 6 -10.39 -8.74 -2.27
C GLY A 6 -8.98 -8.55 -2.83
N THR A 7 -8.69 -7.36 -3.35
CA THR A 7 -7.35 -6.99 -3.85
C THR A 7 -6.28 -6.92 -2.74
N ASP A 8 -6.70 -6.82 -1.48
CA ASP A 8 -5.80 -6.66 -0.33
C ASP A 8 -6.31 -7.43 0.90
N GLY A 9 -6.45 -8.74 0.76
CA GLY A 9 -6.91 -9.65 1.80
C GLY A 9 -8.43 -9.70 1.99
N VAL A 10 -8.86 -10.31 3.08
CA VAL A 10 -10.26 -10.41 3.50
C VAL A 10 -10.57 -9.24 4.43
N ARG A 11 -11.45 -8.33 4.03
CA ARG A 11 -11.85 -7.15 4.80
C ARG A 11 -13.32 -7.15 5.14
N GLY A 12 -13.68 -6.51 6.25
CA GLY A 12 -15.08 -6.31 6.64
C GLY A 12 -15.25 -5.66 8.00
N LEU A 13 -16.51 -5.40 8.32
CA LEU A 13 -16.88 -4.92 9.65
C LEU A 13 -16.49 -5.96 10.70
N ALA A 14 -15.64 -5.57 11.64
CA ALA A 14 -15.16 -6.45 12.70
C ALA A 14 -16.32 -6.92 13.57
N ASN A 15 -16.36 -8.21 13.89
CA ASN A 15 -17.44 -8.89 14.59
C ASN A 15 -18.82 -8.84 13.88
N GLY A 16 -18.84 -8.28 12.64
CA GLY A 16 -19.97 -8.37 11.71
C GLY A 16 -19.71 -9.44 10.66
N SER A 17 -19.12 -9.04 9.51
CA SER A 17 -18.68 -9.99 8.47
C SER A 17 -17.32 -10.63 8.78
N LEU A 18 -16.41 -9.92 9.43
CA LEU A 18 -15.12 -10.46 9.88
C LEU A 18 -15.17 -10.90 11.33
N THR A 19 -15.57 -12.17 11.55
CA THR A 19 -15.76 -12.76 12.86
C THR A 19 -14.53 -13.52 13.35
N ALA A 20 -14.47 -13.83 14.65
CA ALA A 20 -13.42 -14.70 15.21
C ALA A 20 -13.42 -16.10 14.57
N ASP A 21 -14.61 -16.65 14.29
CA ASP A 21 -14.75 -17.98 13.65
C ASP A 21 -14.19 -17.96 12.22
N LEU A 22 -14.46 -16.89 11.45
CA LEU A 22 -13.89 -16.73 10.11
C LEU A 22 -12.37 -16.59 10.18
N ALA A 23 -11.83 -15.78 11.10
CA ALA A 23 -10.40 -15.59 11.28
C ALA A 23 -9.69 -16.90 11.65
N LEU A 24 -10.26 -17.67 12.57
CA LEU A 24 -9.77 -19.02 12.95
C LEU A 24 -9.80 -19.96 11.73
N GLY A 25 -10.91 -19.98 11.00
CA GLY A 25 -11.09 -20.85 9.83
C GLY A 25 -10.11 -20.52 8.71
N LEU A 26 -9.94 -19.23 8.39
CA LEU A 26 -8.95 -18.74 7.39
C LEU A 26 -7.53 -19.15 7.79
N ALA A 27 -7.16 -18.98 9.06
CA ALA A 27 -5.85 -19.37 9.55
C ALA A 27 -5.59 -20.88 9.42
N GLN A 28 -6.59 -21.70 9.74
CA GLN A 28 -6.50 -23.16 9.60
C GLN A 28 -6.40 -23.58 8.11
N SER A 29 -7.15 -22.93 7.23
CA SER A 29 -7.10 -23.17 5.79
C SER A 29 -5.75 -22.74 5.21
N ALA A 30 -5.25 -21.56 5.60
CA ALA A 30 -3.93 -21.07 5.19
C ALA A 30 -2.82 -22.03 5.65
N ALA A 31 -2.89 -22.52 6.91
CA ALA A 31 -1.94 -23.52 7.41
C ALA A 31 -1.94 -24.79 6.55
N ALA A 32 -3.11 -25.29 6.17
CA ALA A 32 -3.23 -26.50 5.34
C ALA A 32 -2.68 -26.28 3.92
N VAL A 33 -3.00 -25.14 3.30
CA VAL A 33 -2.61 -24.85 1.91
C VAL A 33 -1.13 -24.46 1.81
N LEU A 34 -0.64 -23.57 2.68
CA LEU A 34 0.71 -22.99 2.56
C LEU A 34 1.82 -23.90 3.08
N THR A 35 1.47 -24.93 3.87
CA THR A 35 2.48 -25.89 4.38
C THR A 35 2.51 -27.22 3.63
N GLN A 36 1.98 -27.29 2.42
CA GLN A 36 2.07 -28.48 1.54
C GLN A 36 3.31 -28.49 0.63
N GLY A 37 4.13 -27.42 0.61
CA GLY A 37 5.28 -27.29 -0.28
C GLY A 37 6.56 -27.95 0.22
N ARG A 38 7.54 -28.12 -0.69
CA ARG A 38 8.86 -28.74 -0.41
C ARG A 38 9.61 -28.13 0.77
N SER A 39 9.44 -26.84 1.02
CA SER A 39 10.06 -26.12 2.15
C SER A 39 9.52 -26.63 3.50
N ALA A 40 8.22 -26.72 3.63
CA ALA A 40 7.58 -27.22 4.85
C ALA A 40 7.86 -28.73 5.06
N GLU A 41 7.92 -29.51 3.99
CA GLU A 41 8.35 -30.91 4.01
C GLU A 41 9.80 -31.04 4.50
N ALA A 42 10.71 -30.21 3.99
CA ALA A 42 12.10 -30.20 4.43
C ALA A 42 12.26 -29.83 5.91
N ARG A 43 11.46 -28.86 6.41
CA ARG A 43 11.41 -28.51 7.84
C ARG A 43 10.91 -29.68 8.68
N ARG A 44 9.84 -30.35 8.25
CA ARG A 44 9.28 -31.52 8.98
C ARG A 44 10.28 -32.68 8.98
N ALA A 45 10.97 -32.93 7.86
CA ALA A 45 12.02 -33.94 7.76
C ALA A 45 13.21 -33.65 8.71
N ALA A 46 13.50 -32.36 8.95
CA ALA A 46 14.48 -31.90 9.93
C ALA A 46 13.96 -31.84 11.38
N GLY A 47 12.73 -32.36 11.65
CA GLY A 47 12.11 -32.32 12.97
C GLY A 47 11.67 -30.93 13.41
N LYS A 48 11.55 -29.97 12.49
CA LYS A 48 11.11 -28.59 12.76
C LYS A 48 9.66 -28.39 12.30
N ARG A 49 8.88 -27.61 13.08
CA ARG A 49 7.55 -27.18 12.65
C ARG A 49 7.63 -25.99 11.69
N PRO A 50 6.65 -25.82 10.80
CA PRO A 50 6.49 -24.58 10.06
C PRO A 50 6.32 -23.39 11.01
N VAL A 51 6.74 -22.21 10.57
CA VAL A 51 6.71 -20.96 11.35
C VAL A 51 5.90 -19.92 10.59
N ALA A 52 5.00 -19.23 11.30
CA ALA A 52 4.29 -18.07 10.78
C ALA A 52 4.47 -16.85 11.69
N ILE A 53 4.52 -15.66 11.07
CA ILE A 53 4.45 -14.38 11.78
C ILE A 53 3.00 -13.94 11.82
N VAL A 54 2.55 -13.40 12.96
CA VAL A 54 1.26 -12.72 13.11
C VAL A 54 1.54 -11.31 13.63
N ALA A 55 1.00 -10.33 12.93
CA ALA A 55 1.11 -8.91 13.29
C ALA A 55 -0.25 -8.22 13.12
N ARG A 56 -0.41 -7.04 13.68
CA ARG A 56 -1.62 -6.24 13.58
C ARG A 56 -1.36 -4.74 13.63
N ASP A 57 -2.32 -3.95 13.17
CA ASP A 57 -2.44 -2.53 13.50
C ASP A 57 -3.07 -2.34 14.90
N PRO A 58 -3.16 -1.11 15.44
CA PRO A 58 -3.63 -0.90 16.80
C PRO A 58 -5.16 -0.94 16.97
N ARG A 59 -5.96 -1.28 15.95
CA ARG A 59 -7.43 -1.40 16.09
C ARG A 59 -7.79 -2.30 17.27
N VAL A 60 -8.77 -1.90 18.07
CA VAL A 60 -9.24 -2.73 19.21
C VAL A 60 -9.66 -4.13 18.77
N SER A 61 -10.28 -4.24 17.58
CA SER A 61 -10.69 -5.54 17.02
C SER A 61 -9.50 -6.41 16.58
N GLY A 62 -8.33 -5.82 16.36
CA GLY A 62 -7.09 -6.54 16.04
C GLY A 62 -6.69 -7.53 17.13
N GLU A 63 -7.01 -7.24 18.39
CA GLU A 63 -6.66 -8.12 19.52
C GLU A 63 -7.34 -9.49 19.43
N PHE A 64 -8.67 -9.52 19.26
CA PHE A 64 -9.37 -10.80 19.18
C PHE A 64 -9.17 -11.52 17.85
N ILE A 65 -9.04 -10.76 16.74
CA ILE A 65 -8.81 -11.33 15.41
C ILE A 65 -7.42 -11.99 15.35
N SER A 66 -6.36 -11.31 15.81
CA SER A 66 -5.01 -11.90 15.84
C SER A 66 -4.91 -13.09 16.78
N ALA A 67 -5.62 -13.06 17.91
CA ALA A 67 -5.69 -14.20 18.81
C ALA A 67 -6.38 -15.42 18.15
N ALA A 68 -7.47 -15.21 17.40
CA ALA A 68 -8.14 -16.27 16.65
C ALA A 68 -7.24 -16.83 15.54
N VAL A 69 -6.55 -15.97 14.79
CA VAL A 69 -5.55 -16.35 13.78
C VAL A 69 -4.44 -17.20 14.43
N ALA A 70 -3.84 -16.72 15.51
CA ALA A 70 -2.76 -17.43 16.20
C ALA A 70 -3.22 -18.79 16.74
N ALA A 71 -4.44 -18.88 17.28
CA ALA A 71 -5.04 -20.13 17.73
C ALA A 71 -5.27 -21.10 16.56
N GLY A 72 -5.79 -20.62 15.43
CA GLY A 72 -6.00 -21.41 14.22
C GLY A 72 -4.69 -22.01 13.68
N LEU A 73 -3.64 -21.20 13.59
CA LEU A 73 -2.31 -21.63 13.15
C LEU A 73 -1.69 -22.64 14.12
N ALA A 74 -1.68 -22.34 15.41
CA ALA A 74 -1.08 -23.22 16.42
C ALA A 74 -1.81 -24.56 16.52
N SER A 75 -3.15 -24.56 16.45
CA SER A 75 -3.95 -25.80 16.41
C SER A 75 -3.66 -26.66 15.17
N SER A 76 -3.19 -26.05 14.10
CA SER A 76 -2.79 -26.72 12.86
C SER A 76 -1.30 -27.15 12.85
N GLY A 77 -0.58 -26.98 13.96
CA GLY A 77 0.82 -27.40 14.11
C GLY A 77 1.85 -26.39 13.62
N ILE A 78 1.48 -25.13 13.46
CA ILE A 78 2.36 -24.03 13.07
C ILE A 78 2.89 -23.32 14.31
N ASP A 79 4.20 -23.12 14.41
CA ASP A 79 4.76 -22.22 15.42
C ASP A 79 4.48 -20.77 15.03
N VAL A 80 3.86 -20.01 15.91
CA VAL A 80 3.47 -18.62 15.70
C VAL A 80 4.43 -17.69 16.44
N LEU A 81 4.98 -16.72 15.72
CA LEU A 81 5.70 -15.58 16.28
C LEU A 81 4.77 -14.36 16.23
N ASP A 82 4.29 -13.95 17.39
CA ASP A 82 3.42 -12.78 17.55
C ASP A 82 4.30 -11.53 17.64
N ALA A 83 4.29 -10.75 16.56
CA ALA A 83 5.03 -9.49 16.44
C ALA A 83 4.30 -8.28 17.06
N GLY A 84 3.04 -8.46 17.48
CA GLY A 84 2.26 -7.38 18.09
C GLY A 84 1.81 -6.32 17.09
N VAL A 85 1.85 -5.05 17.52
CA VAL A 85 1.48 -3.90 16.68
C VAL A 85 2.71 -3.42 15.95
N ILE A 86 2.77 -3.67 14.64
CA ILE A 86 3.83 -3.21 13.74
C ILE A 86 3.25 -2.89 12.36
N PRO A 87 3.94 -2.08 11.53
CA PRO A 87 3.56 -1.80 10.14
C PRO A 87 3.41 -3.06 9.28
N THR A 88 2.51 -2.99 8.28
CA THR A 88 2.37 -4.05 7.26
C THR A 88 3.71 -4.37 6.58
N PRO A 89 4.50 -3.39 6.11
CA PRO A 89 5.81 -3.67 5.51
C PRO A 89 6.81 -4.30 6.51
N ALA A 90 6.72 -3.98 7.81
CA ALA A 90 7.52 -4.65 8.82
C ALA A 90 7.19 -6.14 8.93
N ALA A 91 5.90 -6.49 8.91
CA ALA A 91 5.48 -7.90 8.90
C ALA A 91 6.02 -8.62 7.66
N ALA A 92 5.91 -8.02 6.47
CA ALA A 92 6.45 -8.57 5.23
C ALA A 92 7.99 -8.76 5.29
N PHE A 93 8.72 -7.75 5.76
CA PHE A 93 10.17 -7.82 5.98
C PHE A 93 10.56 -8.97 6.93
N LEU A 94 9.91 -9.08 8.08
CA LEU A 94 10.24 -10.09 9.08
C LEU A 94 10.00 -11.52 8.59
N ILE A 95 9.01 -11.75 7.74
CA ILE A 95 8.78 -13.06 7.11
C ILE A 95 10.00 -13.47 6.29
N ALA A 96 10.58 -12.53 5.54
CA ALA A 96 11.80 -12.76 4.75
C ALA A 96 13.04 -12.90 5.66
N ASP A 97 13.21 -12.02 6.64
CA ASP A 97 14.38 -11.91 7.54
C ASP A 97 14.64 -13.21 8.31
N ILE A 98 13.58 -13.82 8.87
CA ILE A 98 13.71 -15.07 9.64
C ILE A 98 13.40 -16.33 8.82
N ASP A 99 13.19 -16.19 7.52
CA ASP A 99 12.78 -17.29 6.64
C ASP A 99 11.52 -18.04 7.15
N ALA A 100 10.51 -17.27 7.60
CA ALA A 100 9.22 -17.84 7.99
C ALA A 100 8.51 -18.45 6.77
N ASP A 101 7.65 -19.46 6.98
CA ASP A 101 6.96 -20.12 5.89
C ASP A 101 5.85 -19.24 5.28
N PHE A 102 5.26 -18.37 6.10
CA PHE A 102 4.27 -17.36 5.70
C PHE A 102 4.02 -16.37 6.87
N GLY A 103 3.15 -15.40 6.66
CA GLY A 103 2.69 -14.52 7.74
C GLY A 103 1.30 -13.99 7.54
N VAL A 104 0.75 -13.43 8.59
CA VAL A 104 -0.60 -12.83 8.61
C VAL A 104 -0.51 -11.45 9.25
N MET A 105 -0.99 -10.45 8.52
CA MET A 105 -1.20 -9.10 9.03
C MET A 105 -2.69 -8.83 9.22
N VAL A 106 -3.06 -8.40 10.41
CA VAL A 106 -4.43 -8.02 10.77
C VAL A 106 -4.56 -6.51 10.70
N SER A 107 -5.09 -6.02 9.59
CA SER A 107 -5.31 -4.59 9.32
C SER A 107 -6.30 -4.36 8.18
N ALA A 108 -7.00 -3.22 8.21
CA ALA A 108 -7.78 -2.71 7.10
C ALA A 108 -7.17 -1.40 6.52
N SER A 109 -5.86 -1.17 6.71
CA SER A 109 -5.12 -0.03 6.16
C SER A 109 -5.79 1.32 6.52
N HIS A 110 -6.23 2.08 5.52
CA HIS A 110 -6.83 3.41 5.67
C HIS A 110 -8.33 3.42 6.02
N ASN A 111 -8.98 2.26 6.16
CA ASN A 111 -10.38 2.18 6.56
C ASN A 111 -10.60 2.72 7.99
N PRO A 112 -11.82 3.16 8.34
CA PRO A 112 -12.15 3.61 9.70
C PRO A 112 -12.05 2.47 10.73
N ALA A 113 -11.97 2.80 12.00
CA ALA A 113 -11.72 1.88 13.11
C ALA A 113 -12.66 0.66 13.21
N PRO A 114 -13.97 0.74 12.87
CA PRO A 114 -14.87 -0.41 12.94
C PRO A 114 -14.52 -1.56 11.98
N ASP A 115 -13.85 -1.23 10.86
CA ASP A 115 -13.41 -2.23 9.89
C ASP A 115 -12.11 -2.89 10.34
N ASN A 116 -11.87 -4.12 9.87
CA ASN A 116 -10.58 -4.78 9.98
C ASN A 116 -10.36 -5.70 8.76
N GLY A 117 -9.17 -6.30 8.68
CA GLY A 117 -8.81 -7.18 7.57
C GLY A 117 -7.80 -8.25 7.98
N ILE A 118 -7.69 -9.28 7.16
CA ILE A 118 -6.69 -10.33 7.28
C ILE A 118 -5.97 -10.41 5.95
N LYS A 119 -4.69 -10.03 5.95
CA LYS A 119 -3.78 -10.12 4.81
C LYS A 119 -2.83 -11.29 5.05
N ILE A 120 -2.65 -12.15 4.05
CA ILE A 120 -1.75 -13.31 4.16
C ILE A 120 -0.58 -13.09 3.20
N PHE A 121 0.62 -13.26 3.71
CA PHE A 121 1.87 -13.15 2.95
C PHE A 121 2.50 -14.53 2.78
N ALA A 122 3.00 -14.81 1.58
CA ALA A 122 3.79 -15.98 1.30
C ALA A 122 5.17 -15.90 1.95
N ARG A 123 5.92 -16.99 1.88
CA ARG A 123 7.35 -17.03 2.21
C ARG A 123 8.10 -15.94 1.43
N GLY A 124 9.02 -15.24 2.11
CA GLY A 124 9.71 -14.09 1.56
C GLY A 124 8.94 -12.77 1.68
N GLY A 125 7.78 -12.75 2.36
CA GLY A 125 7.03 -11.53 2.62
C GLY A 125 6.29 -10.97 1.39
N THR A 126 5.99 -11.80 0.40
CA THR A 126 5.26 -11.39 -0.81
C THR A 126 3.77 -11.67 -0.68
N LYS A 127 2.92 -10.92 -1.39
CA LYS A 127 1.48 -11.21 -1.50
C LYS A 127 1.25 -12.59 -2.11
N LEU A 128 0.13 -13.23 -1.72
CA LEU A 128 -0.28 -14.50 -2.31
C LEU A 128 -0.77 -14.29 -3.75
N PRO A 129 -0.49 -15.22 -4.69
CA PRO A 129 -1.20 -15.28 -5.97
C PRO A 129 -2.70 -15.60 -5.77
N ASP A 130 -3.56 -15.14 -6.70
CA ASP A 130 -5.00 -15.37 -6.65
C ASP A 130 -5.38 -16.85 -6.52
N GLU A 131 -4.69 -17.73 -7.25
CA GLU A 131 -4.96 -19.17 -7.21
C GLU A 131 -4.65 -19.79 -5.83
N VAL A 132 -3.76 -19.16 -5.05
CA VAL A 132 -3.46 -19.62 -3.69
C VAL A 132 -4.52 -19.10 -2.72
N GLU A 133 -4.97 -17.86 -2.87
CA GLU A 133 -6.08 -17.30 -2.11
C GLU A 133 -7.37 -18.10 -2.35
N ASP A 134 -7.69 -18.41 -3.62
CA ASP A 134 -8.85 -19.23 -4.00
C ASP A 134 -8.78 -20.63 -3.34
N ARG A 135 -7.62 -21.26 -3.33
CA ARG A 135 -7.42 -22.54 -2.65
C ARG A 135 -7.61 -22.44 -1.13
N ILE A 136 -7.24 -21.31 -0.51
CA ILE A 136 -7.50 -21.08 0.92
C ILE A 136 -9.00 -20.95 1.17
N GLU A 137 -9.74 -20.25 0.30
CA GLU A 137 -11.19 -20.16 0.39
C GLU A 137 -11.88 -21.51 0.19
N GLU A 138 -11.48 -22.26 -0.83
CA GLU A 138 -12.00 -23.61 -1.11
C GLU A 138 -11.78 -24.57 0.06
N HIS A 139 -10.70 -24.37 0.83
CA HIS A 139 -10.38 -25.19 1.97
C HIS A 139 -11.20 -24.82 3.24
N LEU A 140 -11.93 -23.70 3.24
CA LEU A 140 -12.78 -23.31 4.36
C LEU A 140 -13.88 -24.35 4.62
N GLY A 141 -13.93 -24.83 5.85
CA GLY A 141 -14.90 -25.85 6.27
C GLY A 141 -14.55 -27.30 5.90
N LEU A 142 -13.41 -27.51 5.22
CA LEU A 142 -12.89 -28.86 4.95
C LEU A 142 -12.13 -29.46 6.17
N GLU A 143 -11.57 -30.65 5.97
CA GLU A 143 -10.80 -31.34 7.02
C GLU A 143 -9.57 -30.52 7.42
N LYS A 144 -9.45 -30.28 8.72
CA LYS A 144 -8.41 -29.44 9.30
C LYS A 144 -7.21 -30.27 9.72
N LEU A 145 -6.02 -29.68 9.65
CA LEU A 145 -4.85 -30.23 10.33
C LEU A 145 -5.13 -30.22 11.84
N ALA A 146 -5.03 -31.38 12.48
CA ALA A 146 -5.32 -31.55 13.90
C ALA A 146 -4.23 -32.38 14.61
N PRO A 147 -2.95 -31.91 14.59
CA PRO A 147 -1.86 -32.59 15.26
C PRO A 147 -2.08 -32.61 16.76
N THR A 148 -1.54 -33.64 17.44
CA THR A 148 -1.69 -33.82 18.89
C THR A 148 -0.32 -33.86 19.60
N GLY A 149 -0.33 -33.64 20.89
CA GLY A 149 0.87 -33.72 21.73
C GLY A 149 1.97 -32.76 21.31
N ALA A 150 3.16 -33.27 21.08
CA ALA A 150 4.35 -32.48 20.71
C ALA A 150 4.25 -31.85 19.31
N ALA A 151 3.31 -32.26 18.48
CA ALA A 151 3.11 -31.72 17.12
C ALA A 151 2.24 -30.46 17.10
N VAL A 152 1.58 -30.09 18.20
CA VAL A 152 0.84 -28.81 18.31
C VAL A 152 1.82 -27.64 18.25
N GLY A 153 1.46 -26.60 17.50
CA GLY A 153 2.26 -25.37 17.36
C GLY A 153 2.34 -24.56 18.65
N ARG A 154 3.31 -23.69 18.75
CA ARG A 154 3.49 -22.80 19.89
C ARG A 154 3.29 -21.35 19.49
N ILE A 155 2.67 -20.56 20.36
CA ILE A 155 2.56 -19.11 20.22
C ILE A 155 3.62 -18.48 21.13
N ARG A 156 4.47 -17.62 20.55
CA ARG A 156 5.53 -16.90 21.27
C ARG A 156 5.55 -15.46 20.82
N ARG A 157 5.88 -14.54 21.74
CA ARG A 157 6.16 -13.15 21.39
C ARG A 157 7.44 -13.06 20.55
N PHE A 158 7.41 -12.28 19.50
CA PHE A 158 8.57 -11.91 18.69
C PHE A 158 9.11 -10.57 19.24
N ALA A 159 9.94 -10.65 20.27
CA ALA A 159 10.28 -9.50 21.10
C ALA A 159 11.14 -8.43 20.40
N ASP A 160 11.97 -8.84 19.43
CA ASP A 160 12.88 -7.98 18.66
C ASP A 160 12.37 -7.66 17.24
N ALA A 161 11.07 -7.84 17.00
CA ALA A 161 10.44 -7.62 15.69
C ALA A 161 10.61 -6.17 15.20
N GLU A 162 10.33 -5.20 16.06
CA GLU A 162 10.40 -3.78 15.78
C GLU A 162 11.85 -3.33 15.56
N ASP A 163 12.76 -3.69 16.47
CA ASP A 163 14.19 -3.37 16.38
C ASP A 163 14.83 -3.85 15.07
N ARG A 164 14.48 -5.06 14.60
CA ARG A 164 14.96 -5.61 13.32
C ARG A 164 14.53 -4.75 12.15
N TYR A 165 13.28 -4.32 12.14
CA TYR A 165 12.76 -3.47 11.07
C TYR A 165 13.39 -2.07 11.10
N VAL A 166 13.56 -1.45 12.27
CA VAL A 166 14.26 -0.17 12.44
C VAL A 166 15.69 -0.26 11.90
N VAL A 167 16.43 -1.32 12.25
CA VAL A 167 17.82 -1.54 11.74
C VAL A 167 17.81 -1.70 10.22
N HIS A 168 16.84 -2.42 9.65
CA HIS A 168 16.71 -2.58 8.21
C HIS A 168 16.46 -1.24 7.50
N LEU A 169 15.55 -0.43 8.02
CA LEU A 169 15.23 0.89 7.47
C LEU A 169 16.44 1.82 7.49
N LEU A 170 17.15 1.89 8.62
CA LEU A 170 18.36 2.71 8.75
C LEU A 170 19.48 2.25 7.81
N ALA A 171 19.65 0.93 7.63
CA ALA A 171 20.65 0.38 6.73
C ALA A 171 20.35 0.67 5.24
N SER A 172 19.09 0.98 4.88
CA SER A 172 18.68 1.32 3.53
C SER A 172 19.06 2.74 3.10
N LEU A 173 19.32 3.64 4.07
CA LEU A 173 19.47 5.08 3.80
C LEU A 173 20.77 5.41 3.08
N PRO A 174 20.73 6.06 1.90
CA PRO A 174 21.92 6.53 1.21
C PRO A 174 22.57 7.76 1.89
N HIS A 175 21.76 8.61 2.54
CA HIS A 175 22.22 9.82 3.24
C HIS A 175 21.46 10.02 4.54
N ARG A 176 22.15 10.49 5.58
CA ARG A 176 21.52 10.89 6.84
C ARG A 176 20.66 12.14 6.66
N LEU A 177 19.73 12.32 7.59
CA LEU A 177 18.73 13.39 7.57
C LEU A 177 19.10 14.59 8.46
N ASP A 178 20.38 14.72 8.81
CA ASP A 178 20.84 15.77 9.71
C ASP A 178 20.47 17.17 9.21
N GLY A 179 19.84 17.95 10.07
CA GLY A 179 19.38 19.33 9.77
C GLY A 179 17.98 19.43 9.17
N ILE A 180 17.30 18.34 8.88
CA ILE A 180 15.92 18.34 8.39
C ILE A 180 14.95 18.27 9.59
N HIS A 181 13.98 19.18 9.64
CA HIS A 181 12.86 19.13 10.57
C HIS A 181 11.62 18.54 9.88
N VAL A 182 11.17 17.39 10.34
CA VAL A 182 10.00 16.69 9.82
C VAL A 182 8.86 16.65 10.84
N VAL A 183 7.63 16.85 10.38
CA VAL A 183 6.43 16.50 11.12
C VAL A 183 5.92 15.17 10.62
N LEU A 184 5.75 14.19 11.50
CA LEU A 184 5.22 12.87 11.19
C LEU A 184 3.77 12.78 11.65
N ASP A 185 2.88 12.38 10.74
CA ASP A 185 1.52 11.97 11.05
C ASP A 185 1.45 10.44 10.99
N CYS A 186 1.34 9.83 12.16
CA CYS A 186 1.30 8.37 12.30
C CYS A 186 -0.12 7.78 12.19
N ALA A 187 -1.13 8.55 11.82
CA ALA A 187 -2.52 8.12 11.63
C ALA A 187 -3.16 7.44 12.87
N HIS A 188 -2.62 7.62 14.08
CA HIS A 188 -2.91 6.78 15.25
C HIS A 188 -2.84 5.28 14.90
N GLY A 189 -1.94 4.93 14.00
CA GLY A 189 -1.76 3.62 13.39
C GLY A 189 -0.50 2.90 13.86
N ALA A 190 -0.12 1.89 13.10
CA ALA A 190 1.03 1.03 13.39
C ALA A 190 2.39 1.76 13.25
N ALA A 191 2.43 2.91 12.56
CA ALA A 191 3.63 3.74 12.44
C ALA A 191 4.03 4.43 13.76
N ALA A 192 3.11 4.57 14.73
CA ALA A 192 3.32 5.36 15.94
C ALA A 192 4.51 4.90 16.79
N GLY A 193 4.79 3.59 16.84
CA GLY A 193 5.94 3.04 17.55
C GLY A 193 7.26 3.20 16.79
N VAL A 194 7.24 3.02 15.48
CA VAL A 194 8.45 2.87 14.64
C VAL A 194 8.90 4.17 13.99
N SER A 195 7.95 4.91 13.36
CA SER A 195 8.30 6.04 12.50
C SER A 195 9.06 7.15 13.25
N PRO A 196 8.63 7.60 14.44
CA PRO A 196 9.36 8.64 15.18
C PRO A 196 10.79 8.22 15.57
N GLU A 197 10.98 6.97 15.97
CA GLU A 197 12.28 6.43 16.35
C GLU A 197 13.22 6.43 15.15
N VAL A 198 12.84 5.81 14.06
CA VAL A 198 13.73 5.63 12.90
C VAL A 198 14.10 6.96 12.22
N PHE A 199 13.18 7.94 12.14
CA PHE A 199 13.50 9.26 11.61
C PHE A 199 14.45 10.04 12.53
N THR A 200 14.30 9.89 13.85
CA THR A 200 15.21 10.48 14.84
C THR A 200 16.61 9.86 14.71
N ASP A 201 16.72 8.54 14.65
CA ASP A 201 17.98 7.82 14.52
C ASP A 201 18.66 8.09 13.17
N ALA A 202 17.88 8.34 12.13
CA ALA A 202 18.38 8.81 10.83
C ALA A 202 18.98 10.22 10.89
N GLY A 203 18.73 11.00 11.96
CA GLY A 203 19.30 12.33 12.19
C GLY A 203 18.31 13.49 12.03
N ALA A 204 17.05 13.24 11.74
CA ALA A 204 16.05 14.28 11.60
C ALA A 204 15.62 14.85 12.98
N ARG A 205 15.24 16.13 13.00
CA ARG A 205 14.47 16.69 14.08
C ARG A 205 12.99 16.33 13.85
N VAL A 206 12.38 15.63 14.78
CA VAL A 206 11.03 15.07 14.63
C VAL A 206 10.02 15.80 15.50
N THR A 207 8.90 16.17 14.90
CA THR A 207 7.65 16.55 15.59
C THR A 207 6.60 15.51 15.19
N VAL A 208 5.75 15.05 16.12
CA VAL A 208 4.81 13.95 15.85
C VAL A 208 3.38 14.40 16.12
N ILE A 209 2.47 14.00 15.25
CA ILE A 209 1.03 14.05 15.43
C ILE A 209 0.43 12.67 15.12
N GLY A 210 -0.77 12.39 15.60
CA GLY A 210 -1.40 11.09 15.33
C GLY A 210 -0.65 9.88 15.90
N ASP A 211 0.06 10.01 17.03
CA ASP A 211 0.94 9.00 17.62
C ASP A 211 0.39 8.30 18.88
N SER A 212 -0.86 8.57 19.23
CA SER A 212 -1.46 8.06 20.47
C SER A 212 -2.66 7.16 20.16
N PRO A 213 -2.42 5.92 19.64
CA PRO A 213 -3.50 5.01 19.27
C PRO A 213 -4.26 4.53 20.52
N ASP A 214 -5.60 4.64 20.49
CA ASP A 214 -6.50 4.12 21.52
C ASP A 214 -7.33 2.92 21.06
N GLY A 215 -7.09 2.46 19.82
CA GLY A 215 -7.78 1.34 19.18
C GLY A 215 -9.03 1.72 18.41
N MET A 216 -9.54 2.97 18.57
CA MET A 216 -10.74 3.49 17.92
C MET A 216 -10.49 4.74 17.07
N ASN A 217 -9.35 5.37 17.23
CA ASN A 217 -9.01 6.66 16.59
C ASN A 217 -8.10 6.53 15.34
N ILE A 218 -7.83 5.30 14.87
CA ILE A 218 -7.01 5.08 13.68
C ILE A 218 -7.63 5.73 12.44
N ASN A 219 -6.84 6.52 11.69
CA ASN A 219 -7.24 7.29 10.51
C ASN A 219 -8.34 8.34 10.74
N ASP A 220 -8.70 8.65 11.98
CA ASP A 220 -9.78 9.61 12.29
C ASP A 220 -9.29 11.06 12.20
N GLY A 221 -9.50 11.67 11.04
CA GLY A 221 -9.07 13.04 10.75
C GLY A 221 -7.55 13.23 10.68
N VAL A 222 -6.78 12.15 10.57
CA VAL A 222 -5.32 12.11 10.50
C VAL A 222 -4.84 11.13 9.44
N GLY A 223 -3.54 11.15 9.16
CA GLY A 223 -2.90 10.23 8.22
C GLY A 223 -3.07 10.60 6.75
N SER A 224 -2.68 9.69 5.86
CA SER A 224 -2.57 9.94 4.41
C SER A 224 -3.88 10.28 3.70
N THR A 225 -5.03 10.04 4.33
CA THR A 225 -6.35 10.39 3.79
C THR A 225 -6.90 11.73 4.32
N HIS A 226 -6.22 12.36 5.29
CA HIS A 226 -6.64 13.61 5.96
C HIS A 226 -5.45 14.52 6.23
N LEU A 227 -4.91 15.14 5.18
CA LEU A 227 -3.65 15.90 5.24
C LEU A 227 -3.74 17.32 5.82
N ASP A 228 -4.93 17.85 6.07
CA ASP A 228 -5.12 19.22 6.53
C ASP A 228 -4.45 19.47 7.90
N ASN A 229 -4.52 18.48 8.80
CA ASN A 229 -3.90 18.57 10.12
C ASN A 229 -2.38 18.57 10.02
N LEU A 230 -1.83 17.73 9.15
CA LEU A 230 -0.39 17.69 8.89
C LEU A 230 0.10 18.99 8.24
N SER A 231 -0.62 19.51 7.25
CA SER A 231 -0.28 20.79 6.60
C SER A 231 -0.20 21.93 7.61
N ARG A 232 -1.20 22.02 8.50
CA ARG A 232 -1.21 23.01 9.58
C ARG A 232 -0.03 22.83 10.53
N ALA A 233 0.23 21.60 10.97
CA ALA A 233 1.33 21.30 11.89
C ALA A 233 2.71 21.63 11.29
N VAL A 234 2.93 21.39 9.99
CA VAL A 234 4.15 21.80 9.27
C VAL A 234 4.34 23.31 9.34
N LEU A 235 3.29 24.08 9.03
CA LEU A 235 3.36 25.55 9.04
C LEU A 235 3.57 26.11 10.45
N GLU A 236 2.87 25.57 11.45
CA GLU A 236 2.99 26.00 12.85
C GLU A 236 4.36 25.67 13.46
N ALA A 237 4.92 24.51 13.11
CA ALA A 237 6.25 24.08 13.58
C ALA A 237 7.39 24.76 12.82
N GLY A 238 7.12 25.41 11.69
CA GLY A 238 8.16 25.88 10.77
C GLY A 238 9.05 24.71 10.30
N ALA A 239 8.44 23.58 10.01
CA ALA A 239 9.16 22.37 9.59
C ALA A 239 9.47 22.43 8.10
N ASP A 240 10.51 21.68 7.69
CA ASP A 240 10.94 21.58 6.29
C ASP A 240 9.99 20.71 5.47
N VAL A 241 9.36 19.73 6.15
CA VAL A 241 8.53 18.69 5.49
C VAL A 241 7.56 18.07 6.48
N GLY A 242 6.40 17.60 5.99
CA GLY A 242 5.50 16.71 6.68
C GLY A 242 5.44 15.36 5.97
N ILE A 243 5.34 14.28 6.72
CA ILE A 243 5.12 12.91 6.21
C ILE A 243 3.88 12.34 6.88
N ALA A 244 2.94 11.84 6.08
CA ALA A 244 1.75 11.15 6.53
C ALA A 244 1.78 9.69 6.14
N HIS A 245 1.53 8.81 7.11
CA HIS A 245 1.26 7.39 6.89
C HIS A 245 -0.25 7.11 6.94
N ASP A 246 -0.66 5.93 6.54
CA ASP A 246 -1.99 5.40 6.84
C ASP A 246 -1.92 4.41 8.03
N GLY A 247 -3.05 3.82 8.38
CA GLY A 247 -3.18 3.03 9.61
C GLY A 247 -2.21 1.86 9.76
N ASP A 248 -1.75 1.25 8.68
CA ASP A 248 -0.76 0.16 8.67
C ASP A 248 0.57 0.55 7.98
N ALA A 249 0.74 1.83 7.68
CA ALA A 249 1.97 2.46 7.22
C ALA A 249 2.55 1.89 5.92
N ASP A 250 1.70 1.35 5.04
CA ASP A 250 2.12 0.93 3.70
C ASP A 250 2.14 2.09 2.69
N ARG A 251 1.69 3.31 3.12
CA ARG A 251 1.64 4.54 2.32
C ARG A 251 2.45 5.68 2.91
N CYS A 252 2.92 6.55 2.01
CA CYS A 252 3.56 7.82 2.33
C CYS A 252 3.03 8.93 1.43
N LEU A 253 2.45 9.96 2.03
CA LEU A 253 2.23 11.24 1.37
C LEU A 253 3.02 12.32 2.10
N ALA A 254 3.35 13.41 1.42
CA ALA A 254 4.16 14.46 2.01
C ALA A 254 3.53 15.84 1.89
N ILE A 255 3.97 16.76 2.76
CA ILE A 255 3.63 18.18 2.76
C ILE A 255 4.94 18.96 2.69
N ASP A 256 5.03 19.93 1.78
CA ASP A 256 6.19 20.82 1.73
C ASP A 256 6.14 21.92 2.81
N ALA A 257 7.23 22.66 2.97
CA ALA A 257 7.34 23.74 3.95
C ALA A 257 6.30 24.89 3.76
N ASN A 258 5.62 24.93 2.61
CA ASN A 258 4.58 25.90 2.31
C ASN A 258 3.15 25.35 2.55
N GLY A 259 3.04 24.13 3.10
CA GLY A 259 1.76 23.45 3.35
C GLY A 259 1.14 22.79 2.12
N LYS A 260 1.88 22.64 1.00
CA LYS A 260 1.37 22.00 -0.22
C LYS A 260 1.58 20.49 -0.18
N ILE A 261 0.59 19.77 -0.67
CA ILE A 261 0.63 18.32 -0.81
C ILE A 261 1.64 17.94 -1.90
N VAL A 262 2.45 16.95 -1.60
CA VAL A 262 3.31 16.20 -2.52
C VAL A 262 2.84 14.76 -2.50
N ASP A 263 2.15 14.33 -3.55
CA ASP A 263 1.50 13.03 -3.63
C ASP A 263 2.45 11.90 -4.05
N GLY A 264 1.93 10.67 -4.13
CA GLY A 264 2.70 9.50 -4.48
C GLY A 264 3.36 9.59 -5.87
N ASP A 265 2.73 10.25 -6.84
CA ASP A 265 3.31 10.43 -8.17
C ASP A 265 4.53 11.36 -8.14
N GLN A 266 4.44 12.48 -7.39
CA GLN A 266 5.57 13.39 -7.20
C GLN A 266 6.69 12.71 -6.40
N ILE A 267 6.35 11.94 -5.36
CA ILE A 267 7.32 11.15 -4.59
C ILE A 267 8.03 10.15 -5.49
N MET A 268 7.30 9.39 -6.31
CA MET A 268 7.88 8.44 -7.26
C MET A 268 8.78 9.14 -8.28
N ALA A 269 8.38 10.32 -8.79
CA ALA A 269 9.21 11.10 -9.70
C ALA A 269 10.56 11.49 -9.07
N ILE A 270 10.53 12.02 -7.84
CA ILE A 270 11.73 12.43 -7.09
C ILE A 270 12.65 11.23 -6.87
N LEU A 271 12.08 10.10 -6.39
CA LEU A 271 12.86 8.90 -6.09
C LEU A 271 13.43 8.25 -7.35
N ALA A 272 12.65 8.15 -8.44
CA ALA A 272 13.11 7.59 -9.71
C ALA A 272 14.26 8.41 -10.32
N LEU A 273 14.16 9.74 -10.29
CA LEU A 273 15.24 10.63 -10.73
C LEU A 273 16.49 10.44 -9.87
N GLY A 274 16.33 10.40 -8.53
CA GLY A 274 17.45 10.16 -7.63
C GLY A 274 18.10 8.79 -7.82
N MET A 275 17.30 7.73 -8.06
CA MET A 275 17.81 6.40 -8.38
C MET A 275 18.55 6.40 -9.72
N LYS A 276 18.03 7.10 -10.74
CA LYS A 276 18.69 7.22 -12.04
C LYS A 276 20.04 7.90 -11.90
N ASP A 277 20.11 9.01 -11.18
CA ASP A 277 21.37 9.75 -10.93
C ASP A 277 22.45 8.86 -10.28
N ARG A 278 22.03 7.95 -9.41
CA ARG A 278 22.93 7.00 -8.73
C ARG A 278 23.19 5.71 -9.53
N GLY A 279 22.61 5.57 -10.73
CA GLY A 279 22.72 4.32 -11.52
C GLY A 279 22.00 3.12 -10.89
N LYS A 280 20.96 3.36 -10.05
CA LYS A 280 20.19 2.35 -9.33
C LYS A 280 18.82 2.09 -9.93
N LEU A 281 18.40 2.87 -10.94
CA LEU A 281 17.13 2.68 -11.63
C LEU A 281 17.29 1.64 -12.75
N ARG A 282 16.85 0.43 -12.48
CA ARG A 282 16.94 -0.69 -13.43
C ARG A 282 16.24 -0.35 -14.75
N ASP A 283 16.93 -0.53 -15.87
CA ASP A 283 16.47 -0.24 -17.23
C ASP A 283 15.85 1.16 -17.43
N ASN A 284 16.22 2.13 -16.56
CA ASN A 284 15.60 3.45 -16.49
C ASN A 284 14.06 3.37 -16.54
N THR A 285 13.47 2.49 -15.70
CA THR A 285 12.03 2.24 -15.71
C THR A 285 11.41 2.47 -14.35
N LEU A 286 10.25 3.15 -14.35
CA LEU A 286 9.33 3.31 -13.23
C LEU A 286 8.03 2.56 -13.56
N VAL A 287 7.50 1.79 -12.61
CA VAL A 287 6.19 1.14 -12.75
C VAL A 287 5.13 1.97 -12.01
N ALA A 288 4.04 2.31 -12.70
CA ALA A 288 2.94 3.08 -12.12
C ALA A 288 1.59 2.52 -12.59
N THR A 289 0.50 2.94 -11.97
CA THR A 289 -0.83 2.53 -12.45
C THR A 289 -1.37 3.47 -13.51
N VAL A 290 -2.40 3.04 -14.24
CA VAL A 290 -3.14 3.89 -15.20
C VAL A 290 -3.74 5.15 -14.55
N MET A 291 -3.85 5.18 -13.20
CA MET A 291 -4.36 6.35 -12.45
C MET A 291 -3.30 7.42 -12.23
N SER A 292 -2.01 7.11 -12.37
CA SER A 292 -0.94 8.10 -12.18
C SER A 292 -1.08 9.29 -13.11
N ASN A 293 -0.85 10.48 -12.58
CA ASN A 293 -1.03 11.76 -13.25
C ASN A 293 -0.25 11.84 -14.57
N LEU A 294 -0.82 12.46 -15.59
CA LEU A 294 -0.17 12.68 -16.87
C LEU A 294 1.18 13.38 -16.70
N GLY A 295 1.29 14.28 -15.72
CA GLY A 295 2.53 14.98 -15.41
C GLY A 295 3.69 14.05 -15.05
N LEU A 296 3.44 12.96 -14.34
CA LEU A 296 4.44 11.93 -14.06
C LEU A 296 4.99 11.34 -15.36
N LYS A 297 4.11 10.95 -16.28
CA LYS A 297 4.48 10.32 -17.55
C LYS A 297 5.32 11.27 -18.42
N LEU A 298 4.91 12.54 -18.49
CA LEU A 298 5.62 13.57 -19.25
C LEU A 298 7.00 13.85 -18.65
N ALA A 299 7.08 14.07 -17.34
CA ALA A 299 8.33 14.33 -16.64
C ALA A 299 9.33 13.18 -16.76
N MET A 300 8.86 11.94 -16.59
CA MET A 300 9.71 10.76 -16.74
C MET A 300 10.20 10.59 -18.17
N ARG A 301 9.36 10.84 -19.18
CA ARG A 301 9.75 10.82 -20.59
C ARG A 301 10.84 11.85 -20.88
N GLU A 302 10.71 13.09 -20.40
CA GLU A 302 11.72 14.13 -20.53
C GLU A 302 13.03 13.76 -19.87
N ALA A 303 12.95 13.10 -18.72
CA ALA A 303 14.13 12.60 -18.01
C ALA A 303 14.73 11.32 -18.64
N GLY A 304 14.15 10.77 -19.73
CA GLY A 304 14.59 9.52 -20.34
C GLY A 304 14.36 8.31 -19.42
N ILE A 305 13.28 8.34 -18.65
CA ILE A 305 12.78 7.24 -17.83
C ILE A 305 11.48 6.72 -18.48
N ARG A 306 11.40 5.42 -18.69
CA ARG A 306 10.19 4.77 -19.19
C ARG A 306 9.20 4.56 -18.04
N VAL A 307 7.95 4.91 -18.24
CA VAL A 307 6.86 4.53 -17.34
C VAL A 307 6.14 3.32 -17.91
N VAL A 308 6.08 2.25 -17.15
CA VAL A 308 5.26 1.06 -17.44
C VAL A 308 3.98 1.16 -16.65
N GLU A 309 2.84 1.13 -17.35
CA GLU A 309 1.53 1.28 -16.74
C GLU A 309 0.87 -0.06 -16.49
N THR A 310 0.37 -0.25 -15.28
CA THR A 310 -0.41 -1.42 -14.90
C THR A 310 -1.87 -1.06 -14.59
N ALA A 311 -2.72 -2.06 -14.44
CA ALA A 311 -4.04 -1.87 -13.84
C ALA A 311 -3.91 -1.32 -12.41
N VAL A 312 -4.99 -0.74 -11.89
CA VAL A 312 -5.04 -0.21 -10.52
C VAL A 312 -5.00 -1.35 -9.51
N GLY A 313 -4.08 -1.24 -8.58
CA GLY A 313 -3.83 -2.21 -7.50
C GLY A 313 -2.33 -2.49 -7.38
N ASP A 314 -1.85 -2.41 -6.17
CA ASP A 314 -0.45 -2.62 -5.80
C ASP A 314 0.10 -4.01 -6.22
N ARG A 315 -0.78 -5.01 -6.27
CA ARG A 315 -0.47 -6.34 -6.78
C ARG A 315 0.07 -6.28 -8.22
N TYR A 316 -0.63 -5.59 -9.13
CA TYR A 316 -0.22 -5.51 -10.54
C TYR A 316 1.09 -4.75 -10.70
N VAL A 317 1.30 -3.71 -9.88
CA VAL A 317 2.58 -3.00 -9.83
C VAL A 317 3.71 -3.94 -9.40
N LEU A 318 3.50 -4.71 -8.34
CA LEU A 318 4.50 -5.65 -7.82
C LEU A 318 4.78 -6.80 -8.81
N GLU A 319 3.75 -7.36 -9.47
CA GLU A 319 3.88 -8.40 -10.48
C GLU A 319 4.76 -7.93 -11.64
N GLU A 320 4.48 -6.74 -12.20
CA GLU A 320 5.27 -6.14 -13.28
C GLU A 320 6.72 -5.88 -12.83
N MET A 321 6.91 -5.35 -11.61
CA MET A 321 8.24 -5.13 -11.05
C MET A 321 9.03 -6.45 -10.89
N ASN A 322 8.37 -7.52 -10.46
CA ASN A 322 9.02 -8.82 -10.26
C ASN A 322 9.37 -9.52 -11.57
N GLU A 323 8.50 -9.44 -12.58
CA GLU A 323 8.72 -10.06 -13.89
C GLU A 323 9.95 -9.47 -14.59
N HIS A 324 10.17 -8.17 -14.45
CA HIS A 324 11.22 -7.44 -15.14
C HIS A 324 12.36 -6.95 -14.26
N ASP A 325 12.36 -7.29 -12.97
CA ASP A 325 13.37 -6.86 -11.99
C ASP A 325 13.48 -5.33 -11.83
N PHE A 326 12.37 -4.58 -11.98
CA PHE A 326 12.37 -3.13 -11.86
C PHE A 326 12.54 -2.67 -10.40
N SER A 327 13.22 -1.51 -10.22
CA SER A 327 13.68 -1.04 -8.91
C SER A 327 12.60 -0.36 -8.10
N ILE A 328 11.68 0.36 -8.75
CA ILE A 328 10.67 1.20 -8.08
C ILE A 328 9.35 1.17 -8.86
N GLY A 329 8.27 1.17 -8.12
CA GLY A 329 6.91 1.32 -8.64
C GLY A 329 5.95 1.70 -7.54
N GLY A 330 4.73 2.09 -7.92
CA GLY A 330 3.71 2.44 -6.91
C GLY A 330 2.49 3.13 -7.49
N GLU A 331 1.77 3.79 -6.60
CA GLU A 331 0.50 4.45 -6.88
C GLU A 331 0.48 5.89 -6.36
N GLN A 332 -0.34 6.74 -6.96
CA GLN A 332 -0.58 8.12 -6.51
C GLN A 332 -1.02 8.19 -5.04
N SER A 333 -1.67 7.16 -4.53
CA SER A 333 -2.08 7.05 -3.13
C SER A 333 -0.90 7.04 -2.13
N GLY A 334 0.34 6.97 -2.61
CA GLY A 334 1.54 6.91 -1.78
C GLY A 334 2.01 5.50 -1.45
N HIS A 335 1.38 4.46 -2.00
CA HIS A 335 1.88 3.09 -1.90
C HIS A 335 3.05 2.91 -2.87
N VAL A 336 4.27 3.05 -2.36
CA VAL A 336 5.51 3.01 -3.15
C VAL A 336 6.35 1.81 -2.73
N ILE A 337 6.76 1.02 -3.72
CA ILE A 337 7.57 -0.19 -3.55
C ILE A 337 8.99 0.11 -4.03
N MET A 338 9.98 -0.02 -3.16
CA MET A 338 11.40 -0.01 -3.51
C MET A 338 11.95 -1.43 -3.36
N ARG A 339 12.03 -2.16 -4.46
CA ARG A 339 12.23 -3.62 -4.50
C ARG A 339 13.57 -4.09 -3.89
N GLU A 340 14.60 -3.23 -3.87
CA GLU A 340 15.88 -3.52 -3.20
C GLU A 340 15.69 -3.75 -1.69
N PHE A 341 14.65 -3.13 -1.08
CA PHE A 341 14.46 -3.07 0.36
C PHE A 341 13.13 -3.67 0.85
N ALA A 342 12.10 -3.67 0.02
CA ALA A 342 10.76 -4.07 0.42
C ALA A 342 10.06 -4.92 -0.66
N THR A 343 9.17 -5.81 -0.23
CA THR A 343 8.34 -6.69 -1.09
C THR A 343 6.90 -6.19 -1.20
N THR A 344 6.58 -5.06 -0.60
CA THR A 344 5.29 -4.35 -0.65
C THR A 344 5.54 -2.86 -0.50
N GLY A 345 4.51 -2.02 -0.62
CA GLY A 345 4.62 -0.61 -0.27
C GLY A 345 5.07 -0.42 1.17
N ASP A 346 5.96 0.54 1.37
CA ASP A 346 6.52 0.86 2.67
C ASP A 346 6.57 2.38 2.84
N GLY A 347 5.61 2.90 3.61
CA GLY A 347 5.48 4.35 3.79
C GLY A 347 6.62 4.96 4.58
N ILE A 348 7.17 4.24 5.56
CA ILE A 348 8.29 4.72 6.39
C ILE A 348 9.57 4.75 5.55
N LEU A 349 9.87 3.68 4.86
CA LEU A 349 11.00 3.58 3.92
C LEU A 349 10.91 4.69 2.85
N THR A 350 9.73 4.90 2.28
CA THR A 350 9.48 5.93 1.26
C THR A 350 9.76 7.33 1.80
N GLY A 351 9.23 7.65 2.99
CA GLY A 351 9.48 8.94 3.65
C GLY A 351 10.96 9.17 3.96
N LEU A 352 11.65 8.16 4.49
CA LEU A 352 13.09 8.21 4.76
C LEU A 352 13.91 8.49 3.48
N HIS A 353 13.61 7.78 2.39
CA HIS A 353 14.30 7.97 1.13
C HIS A 353 13.97 9.31 0.47
N LEU A 354 12.74 9.82 0.62
CA LEU A 354 12.37 11.16 0.16
C LEU A 354 13.19 12.24 0.87
N LEU A 355 13.28 12.18 2.20
CA LEU A 355 14.10 13.11 2.98
C LEU A 355 15.59 12.95 2.68
N SER A 356 16.03 11.72 2.43
CA SER A 356 17.41 11.44 2.00
C SER A 356 17.76 12.10 0.66
N GLU A 357 16.80 12.20 -0.27
CA GLU A 357 16.99 12.97 -1.51
C GLU A 357 17.04 14.49 -1.28
N MET A 358 16.25 15.03 -0.33
CA MET A 358 16.37 16.43 0.10
C MET A 358 17.76 16.70 0.67
N ALA A 359 18.25 15.85 1.56
CA ALA A 359 19.58 15.97 2.16
C ALA A 359 20.69 15.87 1.11
N ARG A 360 20.63 14.89 0.22
CA ARG A 360 21.62 14.65 -0.83
C ARG A 360 21.75 15.82 -1.81
N GLN A 361 20.61 16.39 -2.22
CA GLN A 361 20.56 17.45 -3.21
C GLN A 361 20.66 18.86 -2.60
N HIS A 362 20.57 18.96 -1.27
CA HIS A 362 20.47 20.25 -0.57
C HIS A 362 19.31 21.11 -1.09
N LYS A 363 18.17 20.48 -1.35
CA LYS A 363 16.94 21.11 -1.86
C LYS A 363 15.78 20.88 -0.92
N SER A 364 14.90 21.88 -0.86
CA SER A 364 13.59 21.71 -0.21
C SER A 364 12.70 20.74 -0.98
N LEU A 365 11.69 20.19 -0.28
CA LEU A 365 10.72 19.33 -0.94
C LEU A 365 9.96 20.09 -2.06
N ALA A 366 9.64 21.37 -1.84
CA ALA A 366 9.00 22.21 -2.86
C ALA A 366 9.84 22.31 -4.15
N GLU A 367 11.17 22.43 -4.05
CA GLU A 367 12.06 22.44 -5.22
C GLU A 367 12.14 21.07 -5.89
N LEU A 368 12.18 19.98 -5.11
CA LEU A 368 12.18 18.62 -5.68
C LEU A 368 10.85 18.27 -6.36
N ALA A 369 9.73 18.74 -5.83
CA ALA A 369 8.41 18.50 -6.39
C ALA A 369 8.20 19.18 -7.76
N LEU A 370 9.02 20.17 -8.12
CA LEU A 370 9.06 20.75 -9.48
C LEU A 370 9.54 19.75 -10.55
N ALA A 371 9.97 18.55 -10.14
CA ALA A 371 10.34 17.48 -11.07
C ALA A 371 9.21 17.09 -12.02
N MET A 372 7.94 17.33 -11.62
CA MET A 372 6.78 17.15 -12.49
C MET A 372 5.74 18.26 -12.28
N THR A 373 5.00 18.57 -13.35
CA THR A 373 3.81 19.42 -13.27
C THR A 373 2.60 18.55 -13.01
N VAL A 374 1.85 18.83 -11.94
CA VAL A 374 0.58 18.12 -11.65
C VAL A 374 -0.51 18.70 -12.53
N TYR A 375 -1.10 17.87 -13.39
CA TYR A 375 -2.25 18.26 -14.19
C TYR A 375 -3.52 18.15 -13.36
N PRO A 376 -4.38 19.20 -13.35
CA PRO A 376 -5.69 19.13 -12.74
C PRO A 376 -6.49 17.92 -13.23
N GLN A 377 -7.06 17.19 -12.29
CA GLN A 377 -7.82 15.96 -12.53
C GLN A 377 -9.24 16.14 -12.00
N PHE A 378 -10.22 15.71 -12.79
CA PHE A 378 -11.61 15.66 -12.36
C PHE A 378 -12.22 14.31 -12.67
N MET A 379 -12.99 13.74 -11.72
CA MET A 379 -13.58 12.42 -11.85
C MET A 379 -15.08 12.44 -11.53
N VAL A 380 -15.87 11.86 -12.42
CA VAL A 380 -17.32 11.65 -12.25
C VAL A 380 -17.60 10.14 -12.17
N ASN A 381 -18.37 9.74 -11.16
CA ASN A 381 -18.84 8.37 -11.00
C ASN A 381 -20.27 8.27 -11.59
N VAL A 382 -20.41 7.58 -12.72
CA VAL A 382 -21.70 7.36 -13.36
C VAL A 382 -22.24 6.00 -12.91
N LYS A 383 -23.35 6.00 -12.15
CA LYS A 383 -23.96 4.81 -11.55
C LYS A 383 -25.10 4.29 -12.44
N ASP A 384 -25.52 3.04 -12.18
CA ASP A 384 -26.64 2.36 -12.83
C ASP A 384 -26.48 2.29 -14.36
N VAL A 385 -25.25 1.91 -14.79
CA VAL A 385 -24.89 1.79 -16.20
C VAL A 385 -24.29 0.41 -16.51
N ASP A 386 -24.47 -0.06 -17.76
CA ASP A 386 -23.79 -1.27 -18.26
C ASP A 386 -22.29 -0.99 -18.44
N HIS A 387 -21.54 -1.24 -17.39
CA HIS A 387 -20.11 -1.02 -17.35
C HIS A 387 -19.30 -1.95 -18.29
N HIS A 388 -19.90 -3.04 -18.80
CA HIS A 388 -19.25 -3.93 -19.78
C HIS A 388 -19.25 -3.33 -21.19
N ALA A 389 -20.20 -2.46 -21.51
CA ALA A 389 -20.32 -1.83 -22.82
C ALA A 389 -19.39 -0.62 -23.04
N VAL A 390 -18.66 -0.15 -22.01
CA VAL A 390 -17.79 1.04 -22.04
C VAL A 390 -16.81 1.03 -23.21
N HIS A 391 -16.23 -0.12 -23.55
CA HIS A 391 -15.21 -0.24 -24.58
C HIS A 391 -15.77 -0.63 -25.95
N THR A 392 -17.07 -0.86 -26.06
CA THR A 392 -17.73 -1.36 -27.28
C THR A 392 -18.75 -0.41 -27.89
N ASP A 393 -19.23 0.62 -27.16
CA ASP A 393 -20.14 1.62 -27.67
C ASP A 393 -19.41 2.63 -28.56
N GLU A 394 -19.76 2.66 -29.84
CA GLU A 394 -19.09 3.49 -30.85
C GLU A 394 -19.34 5.00 -30.66
N VAL A 395 -20.47 5.39 -30.04
CA VAL A 395 -20.78 6.81 -29.78
C VAL A 395 -19.93 7.32 -28.64
N LEU A 396 -19.80 6.52 -27.58
CA LEU A 396 -18.92 6.85 -26.46
C LEU A 396 -17.45 6.92 -26.89
N LYS A 397 -17.01 5.99 -27.72
CA LYS A 397 -15.67 6.01 -28.30
C LYS A 397 -15.38 7.30 -29.08
N ALA A 398 -16.32 7.71 -29.97
CA ALA A 398 -16.17 8.95 -30.72
C ALA A 398 -16.16 10.19 -29.81
N ALA A 399 -16.93 10.18 -28.71
CA ALA A 399 -16.91 11.26 -27.74
C ALA A 399 -15.56 11.36 -26.99
N VAL A 400 -14.98 10.22 -26.61
CA VAL A 400 -13.63 10.16 -26.00
C VAL A 400 -12.57 10.69 -26.98
N GLU A 401 -12.57 10.23 -28.23
CA GLU A 401 -11.63 10.69 -29.25
C GLU A 401 -11.75 12.20 -29.48
N ALA A 402 -12.95 12.77 -29.47
CA ALA A 402 -13.16 14.21 -29.61
C ALA A 402 -12.65 14.99 -28.40
N ALA A 403 -12.84 14.46 -27.18
CA ALA A 403 -12.29 15.04 -25.96
C ALA A 403 -10.75 14.99 -25.95
N GLU A 404 -10.15 13.86 -26.31
CA GLU A 404 -8.69 13.70 -26.42
C GLU A 404 -8.09 14.62 -27.50
N ALA A 405 -8.77 14.78 -28.63
CA ALA A 405 -8.35 15.75 -29.65
C ALA A 405 -8.39 17.21 -29.15
N THR A 406 -9.32 17.53 -28.25
CA THR A 406 -9.41 18.85 -27.61
C THR A 406 -8.27 19.06 -26.59
N LEU A 407 -7.92 18.02 -25.85
CA LEU A 407 -6.89 18.03 -24.81
C LEU A 407 -5.47 18.04 -25.39
N GLY A 408 -5.27 17.40 -26.55
CA GLY A 408 -3.96 17.24 -27.19
C GLY A 408 -2.94 16.58 -26.24
N ASP A 409 -1.71 17.09 -26.21
CA ASP A 409 -0.64 16.55 -25.35
C ASP A 409 -0.73 17.05 -23.88
N THR A 410 -1.72 17.90 -23.56
CA THR A 410 -1.85 18.54 -22.24
C THR A 410 -3.00 17.98 -21.41
N GLY A 411 -3.54 16.83 -21.79
CA GLY A 411 -4.59 16.17 -21.05
C GLY A 411 -4.83 14.74 -21.53
N ARG A 412 -5.70 14.03 -20.85
CA ARG A 412 -6.14 12.69 -21.22
C ARG A 412 -7.51 12.36 -20.65
N VAL A 413 -8.13 11.35 -21.21
CA VAL A 413 -9.36 10.75 -20.72
C VAL A 413 -9.08 9.33 -20.25
N LEU A 414 -9.69 8.94 -19.11
CA LEU A 414 -9.67 7.56 -18.64
C LEU A 414 -11.10 7.14 -18.26
N LEU A 415 -11.65 6.18 -18.99
CA LEU A 415 -12.90 5.51 -18.64
C LEU A 415 -12.58 4.18 -17.95
N ARG A 416 -13.03 4.02 -16.71
CA ARG A 416 -12.77 2.81 -15.93
C ARG A 416 -14.08 2.18 -15.43
N PRO A 417 -14.47 1.00 -15.95
CA PRO A 417 -15.57 0.24 -15.38
C PRO A 417 -15.22 -0.23 -13.96
N SER A 418 -16.21 -0.26 -13.06
CA SER A 418 -16.06 -0.90 -11.77
C SER A 418 -16.08 -2.43 -11.93
N GLY A 419 -15.24 -3.13 -11.16
CA GLY A 419 -15.24 -4.60 -11.18
C GLY A 419 -16.41 -5.23 -10.40
N THR A 420 -17.06 -4.47 -9.50
CA THR A 420 -18.05 -5.01 -8.55
C THR A 420 -19.41 -4.34 -8.59
N GLU A 421 -19.53 -3.17 -9.19
CA GLU A 421 -20.74 -2.36 -9.21
C GLU A 421 -21.08 -1.94 -10.65
N PRO A 422 -22.36 -1.73 -11.00
CA PRO A 422 -22.77 -1.17 -12.29
C PRO A 422 -22.42 0.33 -12.34
N LEU A 423 -21.14 0.62 -12.43
CA LEU A 423 -20.56 1.96 -12.31
C LEU A 423 -19.40 2.14 -13.30
N VAL A 424 -19.35 3.30 -13.94
CA VAL A 424 -18.23 3.77 -14.75
C VAL A 424 -17.64 5.03 -14.14
N ARG A 425 -16.32 5.04 -13.96
CA ARG A 425 -15.57 6.23 -13.56
C ARG A 425 -15.03 6.93 -14.78
N VAL A 426 -15.48 8.16 -14.98
CA VAL A 426 -15.01 9.06 -16.04
C VAL A 426 -14.01 10.01 -15.42
N MET A 427 -12.75 9.90 -15.80
CA MET A 427 -11.69 10.77 -15.33
C MET A 427 -11.10 11.55 -16.50
N VAL A 428 -10.92 12.86 -16.30
CA VAL A 428 -10.25 13.75 -17.25
C VAL A 428 -9.15 14.50 -16.54
N GLU A 429 -7.97 14.53 -17.13
CA GLU A 429 -6.87 15.44 -16.80
C GLU A 429 -6.73 16.48 -17.89
N ALA A 430 -6.47 17.74 -17.52
CA ALA A 430 -6.31 18.84 -18.45
C ALA A 430 -5.32 19.88 -17.92
N ALA A 431 -4.91 20.83 -18.77
CA ALA A 431 -4.04 21.92 -18.40
C ALA A 431 -4.63 22.84 -17.33
N ASP A 432 -5.96 22.90 -17.22
CA ASP A 432 -6.69 23.67 -16.22
C ASP A 432 -7.90 22.91 -15.69
N GLN A 433 -8.30 23.25 -14.46
CA GLN A 433 -9.38 22.59 -13.73
C GLN A 433 -10.73 22.71 -14.46
N GLN A 434 -11.02 23.87 -15.05
CA GLN A 434 -12.31 24.14 -15.71
C GLN A 434 -12.48 23.24 -16.94
N THR A 435 -11.42 23.05 -17.72
CA THR A 435 -11.43 22.15 -18.89
C THR A 435 -11.61 20.70 -18.48
N ALA A 436 -10.88 20.25 -17.42
CA ALA A 436 -11.03 18.89 -16.89
C ALA A 436 -12.46 18.61 -16.44
N GLU A 437 -13.04 19.51 -15.66
CA GLU A 437 -14.38 19.40 -15.11
C GLU A 437 -15.47 19.38 -16.21
N ARG A 438 -15.40 20.32 -17.17
CA ARG A 438 -16.34 20.40 -18.28
C ARG A 438 -16.34 19.12 -19.12
N LEU A 439 -15.17 18.65 -19.55
CA LEU A 439 -15.08 17.46 -20.38
C LEU A 439 -15.46 16.17 -19.62
N ALA A 440 -15.16 16.10 -18.33
CA ALA A 440 -15.58 14.96 -17.51
C ALA A 440 -17.11 14.87 -17.40
N HIS A 441 -17.79 16.01 -17.23
CA HIS A 441 -19.25 16.04 -17.21
C HIS A 441 -19.85 15.73 -18.59
N GLU A 442 -19.34 16.32 -19.67
CA GLU A 442 -19.79 16.01 -21.03
C GLU A 442 -19.70 14.50 -21.34
N LEU A 443 -18.58 13.86 -20.97
CA LEU A 443 -18.42 12.42 -21.17
C LEU A 443 -19.29 11.60 -20.22
N ALA A 444 -19.49 12.05 -18.98
CA ALA A 444 -20.40 11.38 -18.03
C ALA A 444 -21.84 11.39 -18.53
N ASP A 445 -22.29 12.49 -19.12
CA ASP A 445 -23.62 12.57 -19.74
C ASP A 445 -23.76 11.58 -20.90
N VAL A 446 -22.74 11.45 -21.76
CA VAL A 446 -22.73 10.45 -22.85
C VAL A 446 -22.77 9.02 -22.28
N VAL A 447 -21.98 8.73 -21.22
CA VAL A 447 -22.02 7.41 -20.55
C VAL A 447 -23.40 7.13 -20.01
N GLN A 448 -24.03 8.10 -19.33
CA GLN A 448 -25.39 7.94 -18.79
C GLN A 448 -26.44 7.74 -19.90
N GLU A 449 -26.35 8.51 -20.99
CA GLU A 449 -27.30 8.40 -22.12
C GLU A 449 -27.18 7.06 -22.86
N ARG A 450 -25.94 6.59 -23.06
CA ARG A 450 -25.66 5.42 -23.89
C ARG A 450 -25.73 4.09 -23.16
N LEU A 451 -25.37 4.08 -21.88
CA LEU A 451 -25.15 2.87 -21.11
C LEU A 451 -26.10 2.72 -19.90
N ALA A 452 -27.13 3.57 -19.75
CA ALA A 452 -28.11 3.43 -18.68
C ALA A 452 -28.76 2.04 -18.68
N LEU A 453 -28.93 1.41 -17.48
CA LEU A 453 -29.58 0.11 -17.28
C LEU A 453 -31.11 0.23 -17.19
#